data_3d4f60722d1823d92084e7b55fbb2110
#
_entry.id   3d4f60722d1823d92084e7b55fbb2110
#
_cell.length_a   1.000
_cell.length_b   1.000
_cell.length_c   1.000
_cell.angle_alpha   90.00
_cell.angle_beta   90.00
_cell.angle_gamma   90.00
#
_symmetry.space_group_name_H-M   'P 1'
#
loop_
_entity.id
_entity.type
_entity.pdbx_description
1 polymer ?
#
loop_
_entity_poly.entity_id
_entity_poly.type
_entity_poly.pdbx_seq_one_letter_code
_entity_poly.pdbx_strand_id
1 'polypeptide(L)'
;LGALVANLIEADLLVILTDQKGLYTADPRKDPAATFVHEARAGDPALEAMAGGAGSSIGKGGMITKILAAKRAAGSGASTVIAWGREPDAXXXXQWMADHLQLRGSVTVDAGAAHKVLTEGKSLLPIGMTGVAGDFSRGDVIAIRDEQGAEIARGLANYASAEARLLCRKPSHEYEALLGYTAEPEMVHRDNLILSR
;
A
#
# COMPACT_ATOMS: atom_id res chain seq x y z
N LEU A 1 -11.11 14.70 8.26
CA LEU A 1 -10.12 15.29 7.35
C LEU A 1 -9.48 14.24 6.45
N GLY A 2 -8.87 13.18 7.00
CA GLY A 2 -8.16 12.15 6.20
C GLY A 2 -8.97 11.61 5.02
N ALA A 3 -10.24 11.26 5.22
CA ALA A 3 -11.09 10.77 4.14
C ALA A 3 -11.34 11.82 3.04
N LEU A 4 -11.39 13.11 3.41
CA LEU A 4 -11.53 14.18 2.40
C LEU A 4 -10.25 14.33 1.58
N VAL A 5 -9.10 14.20 2.22
CA VAL A 5 -7.81 14.23 1.50
C VAL A 5 -7.71 13.00 0.59
N ALA A 6 -8.03 11.81 1.10
CA ALA A 6 -8.02 10.58 0.30
C ALA A 6 -8.90 10.72 -0.95
N ASN A 7 -10.09 11.30 -0.81
CA ASN A 7 -10.98 11.55 -1.95
C ASN A 7 -10.39 12.57 -2.93
N LEU A 8 -9.78 13.64 -2.40
CA LEU A 8 -9.21 14.71 -3.23
C LEU A 8 -8.06 14.23 -4.11
N ILE A 9 -7.22 13.32 -3.58
CA ILE A 9 -6.07 12.77 -4.31
C ILE A 9 -6.40 11.44 -5.01
N GLU A 10 -7.66 11.04 -4.99
CA GLU A 10 -8.15 9.79 -5.59
C GLU A 10 -7.38 8.56 -5.09
N ALA A 11 -7.10 8.53 -3.77
CA ALA A 11 -6.35 7.44 -3.16
C ALA A 11 -7.13 6.12 -3.21
N ASP A 12 -6.43 5.02 -3.47
CA ASP A 12 -7.02 3.66 -3.40
C ASP A 12 -7.14 3.17 -1.95
N LEU A 13 -6.35 3.74 -1.04
CA LEU A 13 -6.27 3.26 0.33
C LEU A 13 -6.11 4.42 1.32
N LEU A 14 -6.94 4.41 2.37
CA LEU A 14 -6.82 5.29 3.53
C LEU A 14 -6.33 4.47 4.73
N VAL A 15 -5.16 4.80 5.28
CA VAL A 15 -4.67 4.15 6.49
C VAL A 15 -4.86 5.11 7.67
N ILE A 16 -5.57 4.65 8.71
CA ILE A 16 -5.78 5.42 9.94
C ILE A 16 -4.99 4.76 11.07
N LEU A 17 -3.89 5.37 11.46
CA LEU A 17 -3.11 4.92 12.61
C LEU A 17 -3.77 5.43 13.89
N THR A 18 -3.93 4.55 14.85
CA THR A 18 -4.70 4.83 16.07
C THR A 18 -4.03 4.19 17.30
N ASP A 19 -4.51 4.55 18.47
CA ASP A 19 -4.08 3.98 19.76
C ASP A 19 -4.74 2.63 20.08
N GLN A 20 -5.63 2.15 19.20
CA GLN A 20 -6.29 0.85 19.30
C GLN A 20 -5.82 -0.07 18.19
N LYS A 21 -5.83 -1.38 18.43
CA LYS A 21 -5.39 -2.37 17.43
C LYS A 21 -6.29 -2.41 16.18
N GLY A 22 -7.52 -1.93 16.30
CA GLY A 22 -8.49 -1.87 15.21
C GLY A 22 -9.91 -1.80 15.76
N LEU A 23 -10.88 -2.26 14.95
CA LEU A 23 -12.28 -2.30 15.35
C LEU A 23 -12.57 -3.62 16.08
N TYR A 24 -13.39 -3.55 17.11
CA TYR A 24 -13.91 -4.70 17.87
C TYR A 24 -15.44 -4.66 17.86
N THR A 25 -16.06 -5.81 18.12
CA THR A 25 -17.54 -5.92 18.20
C THR A 25 -18.14 -5.09 19.32
N ALA A 26 -17.34 -4.73 20.34
CA ALA A 26 -17.67 -3.83 21.43
C ALA A 26 -16.38 -3.20 21.96
N ASP A 27 -16.47 -2.28 22.92
CA ASP A 27 -15.25 -1.69 23.53
C ASP A 27 -14.53 -2.76 24.38
N PRO A 28 -13.34 -3.23 23.97
CA PRO A 28 -12.65 -4.31 24.70
C PRO A 28 -12.21 -3.93 26.12
N ARG A 29 -12.24 -2.65 26.46
CA ARG A 29 -11.95 -2.18 27.83
C ARG A 29 -13.16 -2.38 28.77
N LYS A 30 -14.35 -2.52 28.19
CA LYS A 30 -15.61 -2.65 28.95
C LYS A 30 -16.23 -4.02 28.82
N ASP A 31 -15.96 -4.71 27.70
CA ASP A 31 -16.55 -6.02 27.41
C ASP A 31 -15.43 -7.01 27.07
N PRO A 32 -15.10 -7.92 28.01
CA PRO A 32 -14.08 -8.95 27.75
C PRO A 32 -14.44 -9.93 26.62
N ALA A 33 -15.71 -10.00 26.21
CA ALA A 33 -16.15 -10.85 25.10
C ALA A 33 -16.01 -10.16 23.74
N ALA A 34 -15.55 -8.90 23.70
CA ALA A 34 -15.35 -8.17 22.45
C ALA A 34 -14.31 -8.87 21.57
N THR A 35 -14.68 -9.18 20.33
CA THR A 35 -13.80 -9.84 19.38
C THR A 35 -13.32 -8.86 18.31
N PHE A 36 -12.12 -9.09 17.83
CA PHE A 36 -11.50 -8.24 16.80
C PHE A 36 -12.18 -8.45 15.45
N VAL A 37 -12.49 -7.37 14.75
CA VAL A 37 -13.10 -7.39 13.42
C VAL A 37 -11.99 -7.22 12.37
N HIS A 38 -11.63 -8.31 11.71
CA HIS A 38 -10.52 -8.32 10.73
C HIS A 38 -10.89 -7.62 9.43
N GLU A 39 -12.15 -7.77 8.98
CA GLU A 39 -12.61 -7.21 7.73
C GLU A 39 -14.11 -6.92 7.82
N ALA A 40 -14.55 -5.84 7.18
CA ALA A 40 -15.96 -5.48 7.12
C ALA A 40 -16.22 -4.54 5.93
N ARG A 41 -17.47 -4.50 5.49
CA ARG A 41 -17.87 -3.62 4.39
C ARG A 41 -18.10 -2.20 4.93
N ALA A 42 -17.33 -1.23 4.43
CA ALA A 42 -17.47 0.16 4.82
C ALA A 42 -18.91 0.66 4.51
N GLY A 43 -19.51 1.35 5.47
CA GLY A 43 -20.89 1.81 5.34
C GLY A 43 -21.94 0.89 5.95
N ASP A 44 -21.56 -0.32 6.40
CA ASP A 44 -22.48 -1.22 7.12
C ASP A 44 -22.89 -0.54 8.43
N PRO A 45 -24.21 -0.37 8.68
CA PRO A 45 -24.70 0.23 9.94
C PRO A 45 -24.23 -0.50 11.21
N ALA A 46 -23.98 -1.81 11.13
CA ALA A 46 -23.50 -2.58 12.26
C ALA A 46 -22.14 -2.06 12.79
N LEU A 47 -21.28 -1.54 11.90
CA LEU A 47 -20.00 -0.98 12.31
C LEU A 47 -20.14 0.27 13.15
N GLU A 48 -21.14 1.09 12.85
CA GLU A 48 -21.42 2.31 13.63
C GLU A 48 -21.91 1.93 15.04
N ALA A 49 -22.73 0.87 15.12
CA ALA A 49 -23.20 0.34 16.39
C ALA A 49 -22.05 -0.23 17.25
N MET A 50 -21.16 -1.02 16.63
CA MET A 50 -19.97 -1.58 17.29
C MET A 50 -19.03 -0.48 17.80
N ALA A 51 -18.89 0.61 17.05
CA ALA A 51 -17.96 1.68 17.35
C ALA A 51 -18.43 2.62 18.45
N GLY A 52 -19.65 2.44 18.95
CA GLY A 52 -20.05 3.25 20.07
C GLY A 52 -21.52 3.53 20.30
N GLY A 53 -22.43 3.02 19.49
CA GLY A 53 -23.86 3.12 19.73
C GLY A 53 -24.42 4.51 20.12
N ALA A 54 -25.72 4.59 20.33
CA ALA A 54 -26.36 5.81 20.85
C ALA A 54 -25.97 6.00 22.34
N GLY A 55 -25.12 6.97 22.63
CA GLY A 55 -24.69 7.27 24.00
C GLY A 55 -23.19 7.32 24.23
N SER A 56 -22.36 6.94 23.23
CA SER A 56 -20.95 7.20 23.37
C SER A 56 -20.69 8.71 23.18
N SER A 57 -19.97 9.33 24.09
CA SER A 57 -19.53 10.70 23.88
C SER A 57 -18.74 10.74 22.57
N ILE A 58 -19.19 11.54 21.61
CA ILE A 58 -18.49 11.76 20.37
C ILE A 58 -17.24 12.60 20.69
N GLY A 59 -16.25 11.94 21.29
CA GLY A 59 -14.97 12.56 21.55
C GLY A 59 -14.23 12.74 20.22
N LYS A 60 -13.45 13.78 20.13
CA LYS A 60 -12.59 14.00 18.95
C LYS A 60 -11.62 12.83 18.82
N GLY A 61 -11.79 11.99 17.79
CA GLY A 61 -10.88 10.87 17.49
C GLY A 61 -11.34 9.48 17.92
N GLY A 62 -12.56 9.29 18.43
CA GLY A 62 -13.06 7.96 18.79
C GLY A 62 -13.24 7.00 17.61
N MET A 63 -13.49 5.71 17.89
CA MET A 63 -13.63 4.69 16.84
C MET A 63 -14.73 5.05 15.85
N ILE A 64 -15.86 5.61 16.32
CA ILE A 64 -16.96 6.03 15.45
C ILE A 64 -16.49 7.03 14.37
N THR A 65 -15.59 7.96 14.70
CA THR A 65 -15.09 8.92 13.71
C THR A 65 -14.24 8.24 12.64
N LYS A 66 -13.55 7.14 12.98
CA LYS A 66 -12.77 6.33 12.03
C LYS A 66 -13.68 5.54 11.10
N ILE A 67 -14.75 4.97 11.62
CA ILE A 67 -15.76 4.25 10.82
C ILE A 67 -16.46 5.21 9.84
N LEU A 68 -16.80 6.42 10.29
CA LEU A 68 -17.40 7.44 9.41
C LEU A 68 -16.40 7.91 8.34
N ALA A 69 -15.11 7.96 8.67
CA ALA A 69 -14.07 8.28 7.69
C ALA A 69 -13.96 7.15 6.65
N ALA A 70 -13.99 5.89 7.09
CA ALA A 70 -13.97 4.73 6.18
C ALA A 70 -15.19 4.73 5.24
N LYS A 71 -16.38 5.00 5.78
CA LYS A 71 -17.62 5.11 4.99
C LYS A 71 -17.49 6.21 3.91
N ARG A 72 -16.90 7.35 4.28
CA ARG A 72 -16.70 8.47 3.34
C ARG A 72 -15.67 8.14 2.27
N ALA A 73 -14.54 7.52 2.64
CA ALA A 73 -13.50 7.11 1.71
C ALA A 73 -14.02 6.07 0.71
N ALA A 74 -14.83 5.12 1.18
CA ALA A 74 -15.45 4.10 0.33
C ALA A 74 -16.38 4.70 -0.72
N GLY A 75 -16.95 5.88 -0.46
CA GLY A 75 -17.80 6.59 -1.42
C GLY A 75 -17.05 7.01 -2.69
N SER A 76 -15.73 7.11 -2.65
CA SER A 76 -14.87 7.36 -3.83
C SER A 76 -14.01 6.14 -4.19
N GLY A 77 -14.37 4.97 -3.69
CA GLY A 77 -13.72 3.71 -4.07
C GLY A 77 -12.53 3.29 -3.21
N ALA A 78 -12.12 4.12 -2.25
CA ALA A 78 -10.97 3.80 -1.40
C ALA A 78 -11.29 2.76 -0.35
N SER A 79 -10.38 1.82 -0.15
CA SER A 79 -10.39 0.94 1.02
C SER A 79 -9.84 1.68 2.25
N THR A 80 -10.18 1.21 3.46
CA THR A 80 -9.64 1.81 4.70
C THR A 80 -9.08 0.74 5.62
N VAL A 81 -7.88 0.97 6.12
CA VAL A 81 -7.24 0.15 7.15
C VAL A 81 -7.18 0.97 8.45
N ILE A 82 -7.63 0.39 9.55
CA ILE A 82 -7.48 0.97 10.89
C ILE A 82 -6.46 0.11 11.64
N ALA A 83 -5.32 0.68 12.00
CA ALA A 83 -4.21 -0.07 12.55
C ALA A 83 -3.61 0.61 13.78
N TRP A 84 -2.96 -0.19 14.63
CA TRP A 84 -2.28 0.31 15.82
C TRP A 84 -1.00 1.05 15.43
N GLY A 85 -1.00 2.35 15.70
CA GLY A 85 0.12 3.22 15.30
C GLY A 85 1.42 3.03 16.09
N ARG A 86 1.39 2.20 17.16
CA ARG A 86 2.59 1.87 17.95
C ARG A 86 3.15 0.49 17.62
N GLU A 87 2.52 -0.24 16.72
CA GLU A 87 3.05 -1.51 16.25
C GLU A 87 4.36 -1.23 15.48
N PRO A 88 5.45 -1.93 15.79
CA PRO A 88 6.64 -1.82 14.93
C PRO A 88 6.27 -2.09 13.48
N ASP A 89 6.75 -1.27 12.58
CA ASP A 89 6.49 -1.37 11.13
C ASP A 89 4.99 -1.29 10.77
N ALA A 90 4.18 -0.64 11.61
CA ALA A 90 2.76 -0.41 11.31
C ALA A 90 2.51 0.28 9.97
N UNK A 91 3.33 0.88 9.72
CA UNK A 91 3.27 1.54 8.55
C UNK A 91 3.91 0.88 7.45
N UNK A 92 4.34 0.18 7.77
CA UNK A 92 4.99 -0.42 6.96
C UNK A 92 4.16 -1.13 6.18
N UNK A 93 3.73 -0.61 5.90
CA UNK A 93 2.92 -1.02 5.17
C UNK A 93 3.25 -2.10 4.34
N UNK A 94 3.92 -2.31 4.54
CA UNK A 94 4.47 -3.25 3.82
C UNK A 94 3.72 -4.51 3.72
N GLN A 95 3.40 -4.95 4.88
CA GLN A 95 2.77 -6.26 4.90
C GLN A 95 1.36 -6.25 4.25
N TRP A 96 0.55 -5.27 4.60
CA TRP A 96 -0.79 -5.17 4.00
C TRP A 96 -0.76 -4.70 2.54
N MET A 97 0.27 -3.99 2.14
CA MET A 97 0.51 -3.64 0.73
C MET A 97 0.70 -4.90 -0.12
N ALA A 98 1.37 -5.92 0.47
CA ALA A 98 1.58 -7.20 -0.22
C ALA A 98 0.27 -7.97 -0.43
N ASP A 99 -0.66 -7.85 0.51
CA ASP A 99 -1.86 -8.70 0.53
C ASP A 99 -3.11 -8.06 -0.08
N HIS A 100 -3.24 -6.75 -0.01
CA HIS A 100 -4.53 -6.07 -0.25
C HIS A 100 -4.56 -5.15 -1.48
N LEU A 101 -3.42 -4.74 -2.03
CA LEU A 101 -3.43 -3.87 -3.21
C LEU A 101 -3.41 -4.68 -4.50
N GLN A 102 -4.27 -4.32 -5.41
CA GLN A 102 -4.35 -4.97 -6.73
C GLN A 102 -3.08 -4.67 -7.54
N LEU A 103 -2.42 -5.72 -8.00
CA LEU A 103 -1.26 -5.58 -8.89
C LEU A 103 -1.70 -5.02 -10.23
N ARG A 104 -1.05 -3.95 -10.66
CA ARG A 104 -1.34 -3.30 -11.95
C ARG A 104 -0.43 -3.83 -13.06
N GLY A 105 0.67 -4.47 -12.69
CA GLY A 105 1.60 -5.02 -13.64
C GLY A 105 2.79 -5.67 -12.96
N SER A 106 3.82 -5.95 -13.73
CA SER A 106 5.03 -6.56 -13.19
C SER A 106 6.27 -6.16 -13.99
N VAL A 107 7.42 -6.27 -13.32
CA VAL A 107 8.73 -6.19 -13.96
C VAL A 107 9.46 -7.50 -13.74
N THR A 108 10.17 -7.98 -14.77
CA THR A 108 11.05 -9.14 -14.68
C THR A 108 12.48 -8.65 -14.50
N VAL A 109 13.23 -9.31 -13.63
CA VAL A 109 14.60 -8.89 -13.28
C VAL A 109 15.59 -10.04 -13.48
N ASP A 110 16.84 -9.69 -13.80
CA ASP A 110 17.91 -10.69 -13.92
C ASP A 110 18.33 -11.22 -12.54
N ALA A 111 19.15 -12.28 -12.54
CA ALA A 111 19.62 -12.93 -11.32
C ALA A 111 20.41 -11.98 -10.40
N GLY A 112 21.17 -11.04 -10.96
CA GLY A 112 21.93 -10.07 -10.19
C GLY A 112 21.04 -9.10 -9.43
N ALA A 113 20.03 -8.56 -10.12
CA ALA A 113 19.04 -7.66 -9.49
C ALA A 113 18.20 -8.41 -8.47
N ALA A 114 17.75 -9.62 -8.80
CA ALA A 114 17.00 -10.47 -7.86
C ALA A 114 17.80 -10.71 -6.57
N HIS A 115 19.08 -11.06 -6.70
CA HIS A 115 19.96 -11.27 -5.54
C HIS A 115 20.06 -10.01 -4.67
N LYS A 116 20.27 -8.84 -5.29
CA LYS A 116 20.40 -7.56 -4.56
C LYS A 116 19.11 -7.20 -3.81
N VAL A 117 17.96 -7.43 -4.43
CA VAL A 117 16.65 -7.18 -3.81
C VAL A 117 16.45 -8.15 -2.64
N LEU A 118 16.64 -9.46 -2.86
CA LEU A 118 16.32 -10.50 -1.87
C LEU A 118 17.27 -10.52 -0.68
N THR A 119 18.58 -10.34 -0.92
CA THR A 119 19.59 -10.58 0.11
C THR A 119 20.25 -9.32 0.64
N GLU A 120 20.33 -8.26 -0.17
CA GLU A 120 21.00 -7.01 0.24
C GLU A 120 20.01 -5.90 0.62
N GLY A 121 18.70 -6.11 0.42
CA GLY A 121 17.68 -5.11 0.69
C GLY A 121 17.87 -3.82 -0.11
N LYS A 122 18.32 -3.93 -1.35
CA LYS A 122 18.58 -2.78 -2.22
C LYS A 122 17.35 -2.41 -3.05
N SER A 123 17.30 -1.16 -3.48
CA SER A 123 16.30 -0.69 -4.45
C SER A 123 16.46 -1.41 -5.80
N LEU A 124 15.36 -1.58 -6.51
CA LEU A 124 15.39 -2.11 -7.87
C LEU A 124 15.72 -0.98 -8.86
N LEU A 125 16.78 -1.16 -9.62
CA LEU A 125 17.17 -0.23 -10.68
C LEU A 125 16.74 -0.77 -12.06
N PRO A 126 16.33 0.09 -12.99
CA PRO A 126 15.97 -0.30 -14.36
C PRO A 126 17.04 -1.12 -15.12
N ILE A 127 18.32 -0.91 -14.82
CA ILE A 127 19.41 -1.67 -15.46
C ILE A 127 19.30 -3.18 -15.18
N GLY A 128 18.72 -3.56 -14.04
CA GLY A 128 18.49 -4.97 -13.67
C GLY A 128 17.21 -5.57 -14.23
N MET A 129 16.38 -4.77 -14.90
CA MET A 129 15.11 -5.25 -15.47
C MET A 129 15.35 -5.89 -16.84
N THR A 130 14.68 -7.00 -17.09
CA THR A 130 14.69 -7.71 -18.38
C THR A 130 13.36 -7.64 -19.11
N GLY A 131 12.26 -7.24 -18.40
CA GLY A 131 10.96 -7.13 -19.00
C GLY A 131 9.98 -6.32 -18.17
N VAL A 132 8.92 -5.85 -18.84
CA VAL A 132 7.82 -5.07 -18.22
C VAL A 132 6.50 -5.59 -18.77
N ALA A 133 5.56 -5.96 -17.90
CA ALA A 133 4.24 -6.48 -18.29
C ALA A 133 3.12 -5.70 -17.58
N GLY A 134 1.98 -5.59 -18.25
CA GLY A 134 0.82 -4.87 -17.74
C GLY A 134 0.86 -3.38 -18.05
N ASP A 135 -0.13 -2.68 -17.55
CA ASP A 135 -0.25 -1.23 -17.73
C ASP A 135 -0.44 -0.59 -16.35
N PHE A 136 0.56 0.16 -15.92
CA PHE A 136 0.61 0.77 -14.59
C PHE A 136 1.16 2.19 -14.67
N SER A 137 0.77 3.00 -13.70
CA SER A 137 1.22 4.39 -13.53
C SER A 137 2.24 4.48 -12.39
N ARG A 138 2.90 5.61 -12.28
CA ARG A 138 3.75 5.93 -11.13
C ARG A 138 2.89 5.86 -9.86
N GLY A 139 3.39 5.16 -8.83
CA GLY A 139 2.70 4.96 -7.56
C GLY A 139 1.85 3.69 -7.49
N ASP A 140 1.65 3.01 -8.61
CA ASP A 140 0.92 1.72 -8.60
C ASP A 140 1.79 0.61 -7.99
N VAL A 141 1.14 -0.38 -7.39
CA VAL A 141 1.83 -1.57 -6.88
C VAL A 141 2.09 -2.54 -8.05
N ILE A 142 3.34 -2.92 -8.21
CA ILE A 142 3.78 -3.88 -9.24
C ILE A 142 4.46 -5.07 -8.59
N ALA A 143 4.38 -6.23 -9.25
CA ALA A 143 5.15 -7.42 -8.88
C ALA A 143 6.56 -7.33 -9.48
N ILE A 144 7.54 -7.80 -8.72
CA ILE A 144 8.92 -7.99 -9.19
C ILE A 144 9.09 -9.51 -9.31
N ARG A 145 9.42 -9.98 -10.51
CA ARG A 145 9.54 -11.41 -10.83
C ARG A 145 10.95 -11.73 -11.31
N ASP A 146 11.42 -12.92 -10.96
CA ASP A 146 12.66 -13.44 -11.53
C ASP A 146 12.44 -13.94 -12.96
N GLU A 147 13.53 -14.38 -13.62
CA GLU A 147 13.48 -14.89 -14.99
C GLU A 147 12.70 -16.20 -15.13
N GLN A 148 12.43 -16.90 -14.03
CA GLN A 148 11.60 -18.09 -14.00
C GLN A 148 10.11 -17.77 -13.82
N GLY A 149 9.79 -16.48 -13.61
CA GLY A 149 8.41 -15.99 -13.43
C GLY A 149 7.94 -16.00 -11.98
N ALA A 150 8.78 -16.44 -11.04
CA ALA A 150 8.40 -16.43 -9.62
C ALA A 150 8.39 -15.00 -9.09
N GLU A 151 7.34 -14.65 -8.34
CA GLU A 151 7.24 -13.35 -7.69
C GLU A 151 8.18 -13.31 -6.48
N ILE A 152 9.16 -12.42 -6.51
CA ILE A 152 10.17 -12.29 -5.45
C ILE A 152 9.88 -11.12 -4.51
N ALA A 153 9.15 -10.10 -5.01
CA ALA A 153 8.82 -8.91 -4.23
C ALA A 153 7.66 -8.15 -4.87
N ARG A 154 7.12 -7.19 -4.13
CA ARG A 154 6.17 -6.18 -4.63
C ARG A 154 6.67 -4.79 -4.22
N GLY A 155 6.28 -3.77 -4.96
CA GLY A 155 6.61 -2.40 -4.57
C GLY A 155 5.92 -1.34 -5.40
N LEU A 156 6.08 -0.08 -4.96
CA LEU A 156 5.49 1.07 -5.65
C LEU A 156 6.39 1.49 -6.80
N ALA A 157 5.83 1.56 -8.00
CA ALA A 157 6.55 1.94 -9.21
C ALA A 157 6.88 3.44 -9.22
N ASN A 158 8.14 3.79 -9.49
CA ASN A 158 8.53 5.20 -9.67
C ASN A 158 8.31 5.69 -11.11
N TYR A 159 7.98 4.79 -12.03
CA TYR A 159 7.76 5.10 -13.45
C TYR A 159 6.50 4.40 -13.95
N ALA A 160 5.83 5.01 -14.92
CA ALA A 160 4.74 4.36 -15.63
C ALA A 160 5.30 3.21 -16.51
N SER A 161 4.45 2.25 -16.87
CA SER A 161 4.85 1.07 -17.66
C SER A 161 5.53 1.43 -18.99
N ALA A 162 5.06 2.48 -19.65
CA ALA A 162 5.67 2.95 -20.91
C ALA A 162 7.11 3.45 -20.69
N GLU A 163 7.33 4.24 -19.64
CA GLU A 163 8.65 4.73 -19.27
C GLU A 163 9.56 3.57 -18.83
N ALA A 164 9.03 2.67 -18.00
CA ALA A 164 9.78 1.50 -17.52
C ALA A 164 10.30 0.64 -18.69
N ARG A 165 9.50 0.51 -19.77
CA ARG A 165 9.96 -0.20 -20.99
C ARG A 165 11.13 0.49 -21.65
N LEU A 166 11.13 1.83 -21.70
CA LEU A 166 12.26 2.60 -22.29
C LEU A 166 13.53 2.48 -21.44
N LEU A 167 13.36 2.42 -20.11
CA LEU A 167 14.48 2.38 -19.17
C LEU A 167 15.03 0.96 -18.95
N CYS A 168 14.33 -0.08 -19.41
CA CYS A 168 14.72 -1.48 -19.23
C CYS A 168 16.14 -1.70 -19.74
N ARG A 169 17.04 -2.24 -18.88
CA ARG A 169 18.46 -2.46 -19.17
C ARG A 169 19.30 -1.18 -19.35
N LYS A 170 18.76 0.00 -19.00
CA LYS A 170 19.50 1.26 -19.15
C LYS A 170 20.12 1.71 -17.83
N PRO A 171 21.34 2.25 -17.86
CA PRO A 171 21.94 2.86 -16.68
C PRO A 171 21.36 4.26 -16.44
N SER A 172 21.39 4.71 -15.20
CA SER A 172 20.69 5.93 -14.76
C SER A 172 21.13 7.20 -15.50
N HIS A 173 22.38 7.26 -15.97
CA HIS A 173 22.86 8.45 -16.69
C HIS A 173 22.21 8.63 -18.08
N GLU A 174 21.51 7.62 -18.59
CA GLU A 174 20.77 7.71 -19.86
C GLU A 174 19.32 8.15 -19.70
N TYR A 175 18.79 8.20 -18.46
CA TYR A 175 17.34 8.42 -18.25
C TYR A 175 16.87 9.78 -18.76
N GLU A 176 17.63 10.84 -18.54
CA GLU A 176 17.25 12.17 -18.98
C GLU A 176 17.11 12.24 -20.51
N ALA A 177 18.02 11.59 -21.24
CA ALA A 177 17.96 11.54 -22.70
C ALA A 177 16.75 10.74 -23.19
N LEU A 178 16.36 9.68 -22.46
CA LEU A 178 15.26 8.80 -22.86
C LEU A 178 13.89 9.36 -22.49
N LEU A 179 13.78 10.02 -21.33
CA LEU A 179 12.49 10.51 -20.79
C LEU A 179 12.25 11.99 -21.09
N GLY A 180 13.30 12.79 -21.31
CA GLY A 180 13.20 14.23 -21.49
C GLY A 180 13.13 15.02 -20.17
N TYR A 181 13.37 14.36 -19.05
CA TYR A 181 13.38 15.01 -17.72
C TYR A 181 14.30 14.25 -16.76
N THR A 182 14.76 14.93 -15.71
CA THR A 182 15.58 14.33 -14.67
C THR A 182 14.69 13.50 -13.75
N ALA A 183 15.03 12.24 -13.54
CA ALA A 183 14.20 11.26 -12.86
C ALA A 183 14.99 10.53 -11.77
N GLU A 184 14.26 9.86 -10.89
CA GLU A 184 14.83 9.05 -9.82
C GLU A 184 15.57 7.83 -10.43
N PRO A 185 16.68 7.38 -9.82
CA PRO A 185 17.41 6.26 -10.41
C PRO A 185 16.74 4.89 -10.24
N GLU A 186 15.84 4.76 -9.27
CA GLU A 186 15.21 3.48 -8.93
C GLU A 186 13.87 3.28 -9.66
N MET A 187 13.65 2.06 -10.15
CA MET A 187 12.31 1.61 -10.57
C MET A 187 11.39 1.45 -9.36
N VAL A 188 11.93 0.85 -8.28
CA VAL A 188 11.25 0.69 -7.00
C VAL A 188 12.26 0.96 -5.89
N HIS A 189 11.97 1.95 -5.06
CA HIS A 189 12.84 2.27 -3.91
C HIS A 189 12.70 1.20 -2.83
N ARG A 190 13.79 0.85 -2.15
CA ARG A 190 13.81 -0.19 -1.11
C ARG A 190 12.80 0.04 0.01
N ASP A 191 12.54 1.31 0.38
CA ASP A 191 11.59 1.65 1.43
C ASP A 191 10.13 1.44 1.00
N ASN A 192 9.91 1.28 -0.31
CA ASN A 192 8.60 1.03 -0.92
C ASN A 192 8.53 -0.38 -1.53
N LEU A 193 9.36 -1.31 -1.02
CA LEU A 193 9.49 -2.66 -1.55
C LEU A 193 9.30 -3.67 -0.42
N ILE A 194 8.53 -4.73 -0.67
CA ILE A 194 8.30 -5.81 0.26
C ILE A 194 8.56 -7.15 -0.42
N LEU A 195 9.30 -8.04 0.26
CA LEU A 195 9.61 -9.36 -0.27
C LEU A 195 8.37 -10.26 -0.22
N SER A 196 8.13 -10.99 -1.31
CA SER A 196 7.09 -12.03 -1.35
C SER A 196 7.57 -13.26 -0.57
N ARG A 197 6.66 -13.90 0.17
CA ARG A 197 6.97 -15.09 0.96
C ARG A 197 6.75 -16.37 0.14
#